data_2b9e938b84b30c24f7e1aa1937a5afca
#
_entry.id   2b9e938b84b30c24f7e1aa1937a5afca
#
_cell.length_a   1.000
_cell.length_b   1.000
_cell.length_c   1.000
_cell.angle_alpha   90.00
_cell.angle_beta   90.00
_cell.angle_gamma   90.00
#
_symmetry.space_group_name_H-M   'P 1'
#
loop_
_entity.id
_entity.type
_entity.pdbx_description
1 polymer ?
#
loop_
_entity_poly.entity_id
_entity_poly.type
_entity_poly.pdbx_seq_one_letter_code
_entity_poly.pdbx_strand_id
1 'polypeptide(L)'
;ILALVGAFGLATPAWSEEATPAPTTSTTVAAPAAEAAPVAAPAEAAPAPVVTVNKGDNAWLMVSAAFVILMSIPGIALFYGGLVRSKNMLSVLIQVLVVFSLITILWVAYGYSLAFTEGNAFFGTLSKAFLKGITPDSIAATFNKGIGVSELIYVVFQGAFAAITCCLILGAFAERVRFSAVLLFMVFWFTLSYIPMAHMVWYWAGPDAYTDADAAAKAGATAGWLFQHGALDFAGGTVVHINAAVAGLVGAYFIGKRVGFGRESMAPHSLTMVMIGASLLWFGWFGFNAGSSLEANGVAALALVNTWVATAAATLSWTLAEWALKGKPSMLGAASGAVAGLVAITPACGFVGVMGGIVIGGLAGVVCLWGVHGLKRMLNVDDSLDVFGVHGIGGILGAILTGVFASPDLGGTGVWDYVANAVTPDYSIAVQVKVQAIGVITTIVWSGLVSIVGYFLIDKLVGLRVPVEAEREGLDLTSHGERAYNN
;
A
#
# COMPACT_ATOMS: atom_id res chain seq x y z
N ILE A 1 0.70 -35.64 6.74
CA ILE A 1 0.62 -34.18 7.02
C ILE A 1 -0.42 -33.87 8.12
N LEU A 2 -1.23 -34.84 8.57
CA LEU A 2 -2.26 -34.68 9.63
C LEU A 2 -1.77 -35.06 11.05
N ALA A 3 -0.48 -35.24 11.28
CA ALA A 3 0.09 -35.74 12.53
C ALA A 3 0.93 -34.74 13.33
N LEU A 4 0.83 -33.43 13.07
CA LEU A 4 1.63 -32.39 13.74
C LEU A 4 0.78 -31.32 14.47
N VAL A 5 -0.52 -31.57 14.72
CA VAL A 5 -1.43 -30.62 15.41
C VAL A 5 -1.84 -31.10 16.80
N GLY A 6 -1.14 -32.08 17.37
CA GLY A 6 -1.57 -32.73 18.61
C GLY A 6 -0.58 -32.65 19.77
N ALA A 7 0.06 -31.51 20.06
CA ALA A 7 0.88 -31.38 21.27
C ALA A 7 1.09 -29.92 21.72
N PHE A 8 0.03 -29.24 22.13
CA PHE A 8 0.14 -28.12 23.07
C PHE A 8 -1.00 -28.23 24.10
N GLY A 9 -0.67 -28.86 25.23
CA GLY A 9 -1.53 -28.91 26.38
C GLY A 9 -1.64 -27.55 27.04
N LEU A 10 -2.87 -27.14 27.31
CA LEU A 10 -3.25 -25.94 28.06
C LEU A 10 -2.81 -26.09 29.52
N ALA A 11 -1.81 -25.30 29.94
CA ALA A 11 -1.53 -25.05 31.35
C ALA A 11 -2.12 -23.68 31.72
N THR A 12 -3.19 -23.68 32.49
CA THR A 12 -3.76 -22.47 33.11
C THR A 12 -2.95 -22.12 34.36
N PRO A 13 -2.48 -20.89 34.56
CA PRO A 13 -2.00 -20.45 35.87
C PRO A 13 -3.18 -20.09 36.77
N ALA A 14 -3.24 -20.70 37.93
CA ALA A 14 -4.14 -20.33 39.02
C ALA A 14 -3.66 -19.00 39.63
N TRP A 15 -4.54 -18.03 39.69
CA TRP A 15 -4.36 -16.81 40.49
C TRP A 15 -5.07 -16.95 41.81
N SER A 16 -4.34 -16.72 42.91
CA SER A 16 -4.83 -16.72 44.28
C SER A 16 -5.67 -15.44 44.51
N GLU A 17 -6.84 -15.65 45.09
CA GLU A 17 -7.70 -14.61 45.67
C GLU A 17 -6.99 -13.92 46.83
N GLU A 18 -6.89 -12.62 46.81
CA GLU A 18 -6.51 -11.79 47.96
C GLU A 18 -7.72 -11.01 48.45
N ALA A 19 -7.89 -11.06 49.79
CA ALA A 19 -9.08 -10.66 50.50
C ALA A 19 -9.34 -9.14 50.52
N THR A 20 -10.62 -8.78 50.42
CA THR A 20 -11.17 -7.44 50.55
C THR A 20 -11.18 -6.97 52.03
N PRO A 21 -10.73 -5.75 52.38
CA PRO A 21 -10.97 -5.19 53.71
C PRO A 21 -12.33 -4.48 53.79
N ALA A 22 -12.95 -4.61 54.97
CA ALA A 22 -14.27 -4.12 55.33
C ALA A 22 -14.37 -2.56 55.38
N PRO A 23 -15.59 -1.99 55.26
CA PRO A 23 -15.78 -0.54 55.20
C PRO A 23 -15.72 0.13 56.58
N THR A 24 -14.92 1.18 56.67
CA THR A 24 -14.91 2.09 57.83
C THR A 24 -15.97 3.18 57.69
N THR A 25 -16.85 3.24 58.65
CA THR A 25 -17.85 4.32 58.86
C THR A 25 -17.20 5.67 59.11
N SER A 26 -17.50 6.63 58.24
CA SER A 26 -17.10 8.04 58.39
C SER A 26 -18.28 8.87 58.91
N THR A 27 -18.12 9.47 60.06
CA THR A 27 -19.02 10.43 60.70
C THR A 27 -19.02 11.76 59.99
N THR A 28 -20.17 12.25 59.54
CA THR A 28 -20.39 13.56 58.96
C THR A 28 -20.28 14.68 60.02
N VAL A 29 -19.31 15.58 59.84
CA VAL A 29 -19.27 16.85 60.55
C VAL A 29 -19.68 17.93 59.55
N ALA A 30 -20.70 18.73 59.90
CA ALA A 30 -21.18 19.86 59.07
C ALA A 30 -20.13 20.97 59.03
N ALA A 31 -19.79 21.45 57.84
CA ALA A 31 -18.90 22.59 57.63
C ALA A 31 -19.71 23.91 57.50
N PRO A 32 -19.15 25.05 57.93
CA PRO A 32 -19.79 26.35 57.83
C PRO A 32 -19.77 26.90 56.38
N ALA A 33 -20.74 27.80 56.10
CA ALA A 33 -20.96 28.40 54.80
C ALA A 33 -19.72 29.09 54.25
N ALA A 34 -19.35 28.74 53.00
CA ALA A 34 -18.24 29.34 52.29
C ALA A 34 -18.65 30.67 51.66
N GLU A 35 -17.81 31.68 51.92
CA GLU A 35 -17.78 32.99 51.28
C GLU A 35 -17.46 32.84 49.78
N ALA A 36 -18.15 33.60 48.90
CA ALA A 36 -18.00 33.52 47.47
C ALA A 36 -16.57 33.88 47.02
N ALA A 37 -15.89 32.92 46.39
CA ALA A 37 -14.59 33.12 45.80
C ALA A 37 -14.66 34.09 44.60
N PRO A 38 -13.63 34.91 44.31
CA PRO A 38 -13.60 35.79 43.16
C PRO A 38 -13.55 34.98 41.87
N VAL A 39 -14.33 35.40 40.85
CA VAL A 39 -14.37 34.83 39.51
C VAL A 39 -12.95 34.82 38.93
N ALA A 40 -12.41 33.64 38.70
CA ALA A 40 -11.11 33.47 38.08
C ALA A 40 -11.13 34.07 36.66
N ALA A 41 -10.12 34.88 36.34
CA ALA A 41 -9.88 35.35 34.97
C ALA A 41 -9.80 34.16 34.00
N PRO A 42 -10.22 34.34 32.72
CA PRO A 42 -10.12 33.27 31.74
C PRO A 42 -8.68 32.75 31.69
N ALA A 43 -8.51 31.46 31.88
CA ALA A 43 -7.19 30.82 31.75
C ALA A 43 -6.65 31.13 30.35
N GLU A 44 -5.47 31.75 30.31
CA GLU A 44 -4.72 31.92 29.05
C GLU A 44 -4.56 30.56 28.37
N ALA A 45 -4.99 30.48 27.13
CA ALA A 45 -4.92 29.22 26.38
C ALA A 45 -3.48 28.72 26.41
N ALA A 46 -3.30 27.45 26.83
CA ALA A 46 -1.98 26.83 26.83
C ALA A 46 -1.34 26.97 25.44
N PRO A 47 -0.04 27.33 25.34
CA PRO A 47 0.63 27.46 24.05
C PRO A 47 0.51 26.12 23.28
N ALA A 48 0.21 26.22 21.99
CA ALA A 48 0.12 25.04 21.12
C ALA A 48 1.40 24.18 21.26
N PRO A 49 1.28 22.85 21.32
CA PRO A 49 2.44 21.98 21.48
C PRO A 49 3.45 22.25 20.37
N VAL A 50 4.70 22.50 20.73
CA VAL A 50 5.79 22.68 19.77
C VAL A 50 6.09 21.32 19.15
N VAL A 51 5.79 21.17 17.86
CA VAL A 51 6.13 19.95 17.12
C VAL A 51 7.65 19.81 17.04
N THR A 52 8.16 18.66 17.47
CA THR A 52 9.60 18.35 17.46
C THR A 52 9.94 17.38 16.34
N VAL A 53 11.03 17.67 15.63
CA VAL A 53 11.57 16.78 14.59
C VAL A 53 12.61 15.86 15.21
N ASN A 54 12.34 14.54 15.19
CA ASN A 54 13.28 13.56 15.70
C ASN A 54 14.28 13.16 14.59
N LYS A 55 15.58 13.17 14.91
CA LYS A 55 16.64 12.78 13.94
C LYS A 55 16.57 11.31 13.56
N GLY A 56 16.16 10.44 14.48
CA GLY A 56 15.98 9.00 14.21
C GLY A 56 14.86 8.75 13.21
N ASP A 57 13.71 9.44 13.36
CA ASP A 57 12.58 9.33 12.46
C ASP A 57 12.92 9.86 11.06
N ASN A 58 13.59 11.01 10.99
CA ASN A 58 14.09 11.55 9.72
C ASN A 58 15.09 10.58 9.04
N ALA A 59 16.03 10.03 9.78
CA ALA A 59 16.99 9.06 9.23
C ALA A 59 16.28 7.80 8.72
N TRP A 60 15.32 7.28 9.52
CA TRP A 60 14.51 6.13 9.14
C TRP A 60 13.71 6.40 7.87
N LEU A 61 13.03 7.53 7.79
CA LEU A 61 12.20 7.85 6.63
C LEU A 61 13.03 8.11 5.36
N MET A 62 14.24 8.73 5.47
CA MET A 62 15.18 8.87 4.35
C MET A 62 15.64 7.51 3.82
N VAL A 63 16.03 6.60 4.72
CA VAL A 63 16.44 5.24 4.34
C VAL A 63 15.27 4.46 3.75
N SER A 64 14.07 4.59 4.33
CA SER A 64 12.86 3.97 3.81
C SER A 64 12.51 4.47 2.41
N ALA A 65 12.60 5.77 2.15
CA ALA A 65 12.41 6.34 0.81
C ALA A 65 13.42 5.77 -0.20
N ALA A 66 14.69 5.66 0.18
CA ALA A 66 15.72 5.03 -0.67
C ALA A 66 15.42 3.55 -0.95
N PHE A 67 14.92 2.80 0.03
CA PHE A 67 14.50 1.41 -0.15
C PHE A 67 13.29 1.28 -1.10
N VAL A 68 12.32 2.19 -1.01
CA VAL A 68 11.19 2.23 -1.96
C VAL A 68 11.66 2.53 -3.38
N ILE A 69 12.61 3.45 -3.56
CA ILE A 69 13.20 3.73 -4.88
C ILE A 69 13.98 2.52 -5.40
N LEU A 70 14.75 1.84 -4.56
CA LEU A 70 15.47 0.62 -4.90
C LEU A 70 14.53 -0.50 -5.37
N MET A 71 13.42 -0.73 -4.68
CA MET A 71 12.46 -1.74 -5.13
C MET A 71 11.72 -1.33 -6.40
N SER A 72 11.49 -0.01 -6.59
CA SER A 72 10.71 0.52 -7.70
C SER A 72 11.47 0.53 -9.03
N ILE A 73 12.75 0.88 -9.03
CA ILE A 73 13.55 0.93 -10.26
C ILE A 73 14.24 -0.40 -10.51
N PRO A 74 15.32 -0.79 -9.82
CA PRO A 74 15.99 -2.06 -10.13
C PRO A 74 15.14 -3.28 -9.75
N GLY A 75 14.35 -3.23 -8.68
CA GLY A 75 13.53 -4.37 -8.25
C GLY A 75 12.46 -4.74 -9.28
N ILE A 76 11.56 -3.80 -9.65
CA ILE A 76 10.53 -4.05 -10.67
C ILE A 76 11.15 -4.29 -12.03
N ALA A 77 12.17 -3.51 -12.44
CA ALA A 77 12.81 -3.67 -13.74
C ALA A 77 13.35 -5.09 -13.93
N LEU A 78 14.06 -5.63 -12.94
CA LEU A 78 14.59 -7.01 -13.01
C LEU A 78 13.49 -8.06 -12.89
N PHE A 79 12.50 -7.84 -12.04
CA PHE A 79 11.38 -8.76 -11.88
C PHE A 79 10.57 -8.85 -13.17
N TYR A 80 10.10 -7.73 -13.70
CA TYR A 80 9.33 -7.68 -14.94
C TYR A 80 10.19 -7.99 -16.16
N GLY A 81 11.41 -7.46 -16.22
CA GLY A 81 12.36 -7.74 -17.29
C GLY A 81 12.67 -9.23 -17.44
N GLY A 82 12.83 -9.95 -16.32
CA GLY A 82 13.03 -11.39 -16.31
C GLY A 82 11.79 -12.19 -16.74
N LEU A 83 10.58 -11.68 -16.46
CA LEU A 83 9.31 -12.34 -16.77
C LEU A 83 8.92 -12.25 -18.27
N VAL A 84 9.27 -11.17 -18.95
CA VAL A 84 8.97 -11.02 -20.39
C VAL A 84 9.89 -11.86 -21.26
N ARG A 85 9.54 -12.02 -22.54
CA ARG A 85 10.45 -12.64 -23.54
C ARG A 85 11.65 -11.74 -23.79
N SER A 86 12.83 -12.33 -24.02
CA SER A 86 14.14 -11.61 -24.15
C SER A 86 14.13 -10.43 -25.12
N LYS A 87 13.34 -10.51 -26.18
CA LYS A 87 13.17 -9.47 -27.21
C LYS A 87 12.35 -8.23 -26.78
N ASN A 88 11.81 -8.25 -25.57
CA ASN A 88 10.99 -7.17 -24.99
C ASN A 88 11.54 -6.69 -23.64
N MET A 89 12.73 -7.13 -23.25
CA MET A 89 13.29 -6.83 -21.95
C MET A 89 13.58 -5.34 -21.79
N LEU A 90 14.33 -4.73 -22.74
CA LEU A 90 14.69 -3.31 -22.68
C LEU A 90 13.45 -2.41 -22.75
N SER A 91 12.45 -2.81 -23.54
CA SER A 91 11.17 -2.11 -23.62
C SER A 91 10.49 -1.98 -22.25
N VAL A 92 10.54 -3.04 -21.42
CA VAL A 92 9.99 -2.98 -20.07
C VAL A 92 10.89 -2.17 -19.13
N LEU A 93 12.21 -2.34 -19.21
CA LEU A 93 13.16 -1.59 -18.38
C LEU A 93 13.04 -0.08 -18.60
N ILE A 94 13.00 0.36 -19.86
CA ILE A 94 12.86 1.79 -20.18
C ILE A 94 11.50 2.34 -19.75
N GLN A 95 10.42 1.54 -19.88
CA GLN A 95 9.11 1.94 -19.40
C GLN A 95 9.12 2.18 -17.88
N VAL A 96 9.71 1.27 -17.10
CA VAL A 96 9.84 1.44 -15.64
C VAL A 96 10.61 2.70 -15.29
N LEU A 97 11.81 2.89 -15.88
CA LEU A 97 12.68 4.02 -15.56
C LEU A 97 12.06 5.36 -15.95
N VAL A 98 11.47 5.43 -17.16
CA VAL A 98 10.89 6.69 -17.67
C VAL A 98 9.57 7.01 -16.97
N VAL A 99 8.71 6.02 -16.68
CA VAL A 99 7.47 6.24 -15.93
C VAL A 99 7.80 6.69 -14.51
N PHE A 100 8.73 6.04 -13.82
CA PHE A 100 9.16 6.47 -12.50
C PHE A 100 9.63 7.94 -12.50
N SER A 101 10.49 8.30 -13.47
CA SER A 101 11.01 9.65 -13.61
C SER A 101 9.92 10.67 -13.94
N LEU A 102 9.00 10.33 -14.85
CA LEU A 102 7.87 11.16 -15.22
C LEU A 102 6.98 11.48 -14.02
N ILE A 103 6.59 10.44 -13.28
CA ILE A 103 5.72 10.61 -12.11
C ILE A 103 6.42 11.39 -11.00
N THR A 104 7.72 11.18 -10.79
CA THR A 104 8.51 11.99 -9.83
C THR A 104 8.43 13.49 -10.15
N ILE A 105 8.56 13.88 -11.43
CA ILE A 105 8.46 15.29 -11.82
C ILE A 105 7.03 15.81 -11.66
N LEU A 106 6.02 15.05 -12.06
CA LEU A 106 4.61 15.44 -11.89
C LEU A 106 4.22 15.51 -10.41
N TRP A 107 4.79 14.64 -9.57
CA TRP A 107 4.60 14.66 -8.13
C TRP A 107 5.06 15.99 -7.53
N VAL A 108 6.26 16.41 -7.85
CA VAL A 108 6.80 17.73 -7.43
C VAL A 108 6.01 18.88 -8.03
N ALA A 109 5.61 18.77 -9.28
CA ALA A 109 4.90 19.85 -9.98
C ALA A 109 3.52 20.15 -9.37
N TYR A 110 2.72 19.12 -9.12
CA TYR A 110 1.35 19.28 -8.60
C TYR A 110 0.84 18.11 -7.75
N GLY A 111 1.38 16.90 -7.92
CA GLY A 111 0.84 15.69 -7.31
C GLY A 111 0.85 15.74 -5.78
N TYR A 112 1.97 16.13 -5.19
CA TYR A 112 2.07 16.30 -3.74
C TYR A 112 1.02 17.30 -3.21
N SER A 113 0.89 18.42 -3.87
CA SER A 113 -0.07 19.46 -3.49
C SER A 113 -1.49 18.94 -3.49
N LEU A 114 -1.92 18.28 -4.56
CA LEU A 114 -3.28 17.74 -4.68
C LEU A 114 -3.54 16.53 -3.77
N ALA A 115 -2.52 15.77 -3.38
CA ALA A 115 -2.66 14.63 -2.49
C ALA A 115 -2.66 15.02 -1.00
N PHE A 116 -1.84 16.01 -0.59
CA PHE A 116 -1.52 16.26 0.82
C PHE A 116 -1.70 17.71 1.28
N THR A 117 -2.59 18.48 0.64
CA THR A 117 -3.07 19.74 1.17
C THR A 117 -4.57 19.67 1.47
N GLU A 118 -5.04 20.54 2.35
CA GLU A 118 -6.46 20.71 2.61
C GLU A 118 -7.21 21.12 1.34
N GLY A 119 -8.37 20.52 1.12
CA GLY A 119 -9.20 20.75 -0.04
C GLY A 119 -10.61 20.22 0.16
N ASN A 120 -11.02 19.28 -0.66
CA ASN A 120 -12.27 18.54 -0.46
C ASN A 120 -11.96 17.07 -0.12
N ALA A 121 -12.97 16.25 0.08
CA ALA A 121 -12.82 14.84 0.47
C ALA A 121 -12.10 13.94 -0.56
N PHE A 122 -11.84 14.43 -1.78
CA PHE A 122 -11.28 13.66 -2.90
C PHE A 122 -9.90 14.16 -3.37
N PHE A 123 -9.59 15.44 -3.19
CA PHE A 123 -8.28 16.01 -3.52
C PHE A 123 -8.07 17.37 -2.85
N GLY A 124 -6.82 17.70 -2.63
CA GLY A 124 -6.36 18.97 -2.08
C GLY A 124 -6.33 20.10 -3.10
N THR A 125 -5.63 21.16 -2.77
CA THR A 125 -5.46 22.34 -3.60
C THR A 125 -4.08 22.39 -4.27
N LEU A 126 -3.84 23.41 -5.10
CA LEU A 126 -2.53 23.67 -5.69
C LEU A 126 -1.65 24.63 -4.85
N SER A 127 -1.97 24.79 -3.56
CA SER A 127 -1.25 25.73 -2.66
C SER A 127 0.24 25.42 -2.49
N LYS A 128 0.62 24.16 -2.61
CA LYS A 128 2.00 23.67 -2.53
C LYS A 128 2.54 23.18 -3.90
N ALA A 129 1.91 23.58 -5.02
CA ALA A 129 2.41 23.23 -6.34
C ALA A 129 3.87 23.68 -6.51
N PHE A 130 4.69 22.86 -7.19
CA PHE A 130 6.14 23.06 -7.30
C PHE A 130 6.84 23.17 -5.94
N LEU A 131 6.29 22.52 -4.91
CA LEU A 131 6.74 22.57 -3.52
C LEU A 131 6.81 24.00 -2.93
N LYS A 132 5.95 24.90 -3.45
CA LYS A 132 5.90 26.30 -2.98
C LYS A 132 5.68 26.35 -1.46
N GLY A 133 6.55 27.10 -0.79
CA GLY A 133 6.48 27.29 0.67
C GLY A 133 7.08 26.14 1.48
N ILE A 134 7.52 25.06 0.87
CA ILE A 134 8.25 23.98 1.55
C ILE A 134 9.74 24.33 1.60
N THR A 135 10.29 24.35 2.78
CA THR A 135 11.70 24.69 3.07
C THR A 135 12.37 23.53 3.83
N PRO A 136 13.68 23.55 4.05
CA PRO A 136 14.34 22.56 4.90
C PRO A 136 13.78 22.49 6.33
N ASP A 137 13.15 23.56 6.82
CA ASP A 137 12.54 23.64 8.15
C ASP A 137 11.05 23.28 8.18
N SER A 138 10.44 23.00 7.01
CA SER A 138 9.03 22.57 6.93
C SER A 138 8.85 21.17 7.54
N ILE A 139 7.78 21.01 8.32
CA ILE A 139 7.48 19.79 9.07
C ILE A 139 6.16 19.20 8.58
N ALA A 140 6.17 17.90 8.31
CA ALA A 140 4.98 17.08 8.12
C ALA A 140 4.65 16.34 9.41
N ALA A 141 3.35 16.22 9.73
CA ALA A 141 2.87 15.47 10.89
C ALA A 141 3.14 13.96 10.72
N THR A 142 3.39 13.30 11.83
CA THR A 142 3.40 11.84 11.96
C THR A 142 2.08 11.35 12.58
N PHE A 143 2.06 10.17 13.18
CA PHE A 143 0.88 9.63 13.86
C PHE A 143 0.87 9.92 15.38
N ASN A 144 1.91 10.50 15.94
CA ASN A 144 1.99 10.86 17.35
C ASN A 144 1.95 12.38 17.55
N LYS A 145 1.18 12.84 18.57
CA LYS A 145 1.09 14.26 18.90
C LYS A 145 2.45 14.86 19.26
N GLY A 146 2.72 16.05 18.76
CA GLY A 146 3.96 16.77 19.00
C GLY A 146 5.19 16.19 18.26
N ILE A 147 5.02 15.21 17.39
CA ILE A 147 6.10 14.61 16.61
C ILE A 147 5.91 14.91 15.13
N GLY A 148 7.00 15.26 14.45
CA GLY A 148 7.00 15.52 13.02
C GLY A 148 8.28 15.09 12.35
N VAL A 149 8.23 14.98 11.03
CA VAL A 149 9.37 14.69 10.14
C VAL A 149 9.56 15.83 9.15
N SER A 150 10.75 15.94 8.56
CA SER A 150 10.98 16.91 7.50
C SER A 150 9.96 16.70 6.35
N GLU A 151 9.25 17.75 5.99
CA GLU A 151 8.26 17.68 4.89
C GLU A 151 8.93 17.34 3.56
N LEU A 152 10.18 17.75 3.31
CA LEU A 152 10.93 17.38 2.11
C LEU A 152 11.18 15.86 2.03
N ILE A 153 11.46 15.21 3.17
CA ILE A 153 11.63 13.75 3.22
C ILE A 153 10.29 13.06 2.98
N TYR A 154 9.20 13.57 3.56
CA TYR A 154 7.84 13.08 3.34
C TYR A 154 7.43 13.19 1.87
N VAL A 155 7.77 14.29 1.20
CA VAL A 155 7.55 14.47 -0.26
C VAL A 155 8.23 13.37 -1.06
N VAL A 156 9.50 13.06 -0.77
CA VAL A 156 10.24 12.00 -1.49
C VAL A 156 9.65 10.63 -1.21
N PHE A 157 9.34 10.32 0.04
CA PHE A 157 8.77 9.05 0.45
C PHE A 157 7.44 8.79 -0.25
N GLN A 158 6.49 9.73 -0.19
CA GLN A 158 5.19 9.61 -0.83
C GLN A 158 5.28 9.66 -2.37
N GLY A 159 6.24 10.42 -2.91
CA GLY A 159 6.52 10.46 -4.35
C GLY A 159 6.99 9.12 -4.91
N ALA A 160 7.78 8.37 -4.14
CA ALA A 160 8.20 7.03 -4.51
C ALA A 160 7.01 6.05 -4.57
N PHE A 161 6.01 6.19 -3.70
CA PHE A 161 4.75 5.43 -3.75
C PHE A 161 3.93 5.74 -5.00
N ALA A 162 3.81 7.01 -5.35
CA ALA A 162 3.14 7.44 -6.58
C ALA A 162 3.80 6.82 -7.82
N ALA A 163 5.12 6.89 -7.89
CA ALA A 163 5.88 6.40 -9.04
C ALA A 163 5.82 4.87 -9.16
N ILE A 164 6.01 4.12 -8.07
CA ILE A 164 5.92 2.66 -8.11
C ILE A 164 4.52 2.20 -8.50
N THR A 165 3.46 2.85 -8.03
CA THR A 165 2.09 2.48 -8.35
C THR A 165 1.83 2.54 -9.86
N CYS A 166 2.31 3.57 -10.54
CA CYS A 166 2.26 3.65 -12.00
C CYS A 166 3.10 2.57 -12.68
N CYS A 167 4.29 2.26 -12.16
CA CYS A 167 5.15 1.22 -12.71
C CYS A 167 4.53 -0.19 -12.61
N LEU A 168 3.73 -0.47 -11.57
CA LEU A 168 3.05 -1.78 -11.42
C LEU A 168 2.10 -2.08 -12.59
N ILE A 169 1.41 -1.07 -13.11
CA ILE A 169 0.44 -1.23 -14.21
C ILE A 169 1.08 -1.81 -15.47
N LEU A 170 2.37 -1.49 -15.72
CA LEU A 170 3.12 -1.88 -16.92
C LEU A 170 3.13 -3.38 -17.17
N GLY A 171 3.17 -4.16 -16.08
CA GLY A 171 3.21 -5.62 -16.17
C GLY A 171 1.98 -6.23 -16.85
N ALA A 172 0.81 -5.61 -16.75
CA ALA A 172 -0.43 -6.18 -17.27
C ALA A 172 -0.50 -6.23 -18.80
N PHE A 173 0.17 -5.32 -19.48
CA PHE A 173 0.13 -5.21 -20.94
C PHE A 173 1.52 -5.16 -21.60
N ALA A 174 2.54 -5.62 -20.90
CA ALA A 174 3.89 -5.77 -21.44
C ALA A 174 3.91 -6.51 -22.79
N GLU A 175 4.94 -6.21 -23.59
CA GLU A 175 5.24 -6.82 -24.90
C GLU A 175 4.39 -6.36 -26.10
N ARG A 176 3.36 -5.49 -25.92
CA ARG A 176 2.46 -5.12 -27.02
C ARG A 176 1.96 -3.67 -27.02
N VAL A 177 2.27 -2.90 -26.00
CA VAL A 177 1.80 -1.52 -25.84
C VAL A 177 2.76 -0.54 -26.50
N ARG A 178 2.23 0.56 -27.09
CA ARG A 178 3.02 1.68 -27.60
C ARG A 178 3.59 2.50 -26.46
N PHE A 179 4.87 2.84 -26.52
CA PHE A 179 5.55 3.63 -25.49
C PHE A 179 4.88 5.00 -25.26
N SER A 180 4.48 5.69 -26.33
CA SER A 180 3.73 6.96 -26.23
C SER A 180 2.38 6.82 -25.52
N ALA A 181 1.67 5.72 -25.76
CA ALA A 181 0.41 5.43 -25.09
C ALA A 181 0.61 5.18 -23.59
N VAL A 182 1.69 4.49 -23.22
CA VAL A 182 2.07 4.30 -21.81
C VAL A 182 2.25 5.66 -21.13
N LEU A 183 3.07 6.55 -21.68
CA LEU A 183 3.37 7.83 -21.03
C LEU A 183 2.11 8.71 -20.89
N LEU A 184 1.28 8.79 -21.91
CA LEU A 184 0.03 9.56 -21.85
C LEU A 184 -0.95 8.96 -20.83
N PHE A 185 -1.06 7.62 -20.79
CA PHE A 185 -1.92 6.95 -19.82
C PHE A 185 -1.44 7.20 -18.40
N MET A 186 -0.13 7.14 -18.14
CA MET A 186 0.40 7.36 -16.79
C MET A 186 0.14 8.78 -16.30
N VAL A 187 0.28 9.82 -17.15
CA VAL A 187 -0.09 11.20 -16.79
C VAL A 187 -1.57 11.29 -16.42
N PHE A 188 -2.43 10.75 -17.28
CA PHE A 188 -3.89 10.78 -17.07
C PHE A 188 -4.30 10.04 -15.80
N TRP A 189 -3.85 8.79 -15.66
CA TRP A 189 -4.24 7.92 -14.56
C TRP A 189 -3.65 8.35 -13.22
N PHE A 190 -2.39 8.78 -13.20
CA PHE A 190 -1.76 9.36 -12.01
C PHE A 190 -2.58 10.55 -11.49
N THR A 191 -2.97 11.45 -12.39
CA THR A 191 -3.70 12.67 -12.01
C THR A 191 -5.12 12.37 -11.52
N LEU A 192 -5.86 11.48 -12.20
CA LEU A 192 -7.29 11.27 -11.96
C LEU A 192 -7.61 10.02 -11.13
N SER A 193 -6.65 9.10 -10.93
CA SER A 193 -6.85 7.92 -10.09
C SER A 193 -5.93 7.90 -8.89
N TYR A 194 -4.62 7.94 -9.10
CA TYR A 194 -3.67 7.82 -7.99
C TYR A 194 -3.81 8.95 -6.97
N ILE A 195 -3.76 10.21 -7.41
CA ILE A 195 -3.83 11.37 -6.52
C ILE A 195 -5.13 11.39 -5.70
N PRO A 196 -6.33 11.25 -6.30
CA PRO A 196 -7.56 11.19 -5.52
C PRO A 196 -7.60 10.01 -4.54
N MET A 197 -7.11 8.82 -4.93
CA MET A 197 -7.08 7.68 -4.01
C MET A 197 -6.13 7.92 -2.84
N ALA A 198 -4.94 8.47 -3.06
CA ALA A 198 -4.00 8.82 -2.02
C ALA A 198 -4.59 9.86 -1.04
N HIS A 199 -5.26 10.89 -1.58
CA HIS A 199 -5.94 11.89 -0.76
C HIS A 199 -7.10 11.28 0.04
N MET A 200 -7.97 10.51 -0.59
CA MET A 200 -9.11 9.90 0.08
C MET A 200 -8.71 9.01 1.27
N VAL A 201 -7.59 8.31 1.16
CA VAL A 201 -7.15 7.33 2.17
C VAL A 201 -6.21 7.93 3.21
N TRP A 202 -5.29 8.79 2.79
CA TRP A 202 -4.14 9.19 3.61
C TRP A 202 -4.12 10.67 4.01
N TYR A 203 -4.99 11.52 3.42
CA TYR A 203 -5.02 12.92 3.82
C TYR A 203 -5.85 13.12 5.09
N TRP A 204 -5.24 13.77 6.08
CA TRP A 204 -5.83 14.24 7.32
C TRP A 204 -4.99 15.38 7.90
N ALA A 205 -5.54 16.08 8.89
CA ALA A 205 -4.91 17.27 9.47
C ALA A 205 -3.74 16.97 10.45
N GLY A 206 -3.42 15.69 10.68
CA GLY A 206 -2.42 15.25 11.66
C GLY A 206 -3.00 15.14 13.08
N PRO A 207 -2.30 14.44 14.01
CA PRO A 207 -2.82 14.11 15.33
C PRO A 207 -3.02 15.35 16.24
N ASP A 208 -2.23 16.40 16.02
CA ASP A 208 -2.31 17.63 16.82
C ASP A 208 -3.58 18.45 16.56
N ALA A 209 -4.29 18.19 15.46
CA ALA A 209 -5.57 18.81 15.15
C ALA A 209 -6.74 18.21 15.96
N TYR A 210 -6.54 17.07 16.64
CA TYR A 210 -7.58 16.33 17.38
C TYR A 210 -7.44 16.60 18.89
N THR A 211 -7.61 17.85 19.30
CA THR A 211 -7.45 18.28 20.71
C THR A 211 -8.67 17.95 21.57
N ASP A 212 -9.86 18.05 20.98
CA ASP A 212 -11.15 17.79 21.62
C ASP A 212 -12.17 17.35 20.54
N ALA A 213 -13.40 17.04 20.95
CA ALA A 213 -14.45 16.55 20.06
C ALA A 213 -14.83 17.55 18.94
N ASP A 214 -14.87 18.85 19.24
CA ASP A 214 -15.22 19.87 18.26
C ASP A 214 -14.09 20.08 17.24
N ALA A 215 -12.85 20.12 17.70
CA ALA A 215 -11.66 20.16 16.86
C ALA A 215 -11.56 18.93 15.97
N ALA A 216 -11.81 17.74 16.52
CA ALA A 216 -11.81 16.48 15.77
C ALA A 216 -12.91 16.44 14.69
N ALA A 217 -14.12 16.93 15.00
CA ALA A 217 -15.20 17.04 14.03
C ALA A 217 -14.83 17.96 12.85
N LYS A 218 -14.20 19.11 13.17
CA LYS A 218 -13.71 20.07 12.17
C LYS A 218 -12.58 19.48 11.31
N ALA A 219 -11.57 18.88 11.94
CA ALA A 219 -10.45 18.26 11.25
C ALA A 219 -10.90 17.06 10.40
N GLY A 220 -11.82 16.26 10.92
CA GLY A 220 -12.42 15.13 10.20
C GLY A 220 -13.20 15.55 8.96
N ALA A 221 -13.89 16.68 8.99
CA ALA A 221 -14.68 17.18 7.86
C ALA A 221 -13.83 17.53 6.62
N THR A 222 -12.56 17.87 6.81
CA THR A 222 -11.61 18.19 5.73
C THR A 222 -10.68 17.03 5.34
N ALA A 223 -10.74 15.92 6.06
CA ALA A 223 -9.94 14.73 5.76
C ALA A 223 -10.42 14.01 4.48
N GLY A 224 -9.61 13.10 3.97
CA GLY A 224 -9.96 12.28 2.81
C GLY A 224 -11.21 11.41 3.06
N TRP A 225 -11.99 11.17 2.02
CA TRP A 225 -13.29 10.50 2.13
C TRP A 225 -13.23 9.12 2.78
N LEU A 226 -12.24 8.28 2.42
CA LEU A 226 -12.07 6.95 3.01
C LEU A 226 -11.51 7.03 4.45
N PHE A 227 -10.66 8.02 4.72
CA PHE A 227 -10.21 8.30 6.08
C PHE A 227 -11.37 8.65 7.01
N GLN A 228 -12.30 9.53 6.56
CA GLN A 228 -13.51 9.88 7.30
C GLN A 228 -14.40 8.66 7.62
N HIS A 229 -14.36 7.63 6.78
CA HIS A 229 -15.10 6.38 6.99
C HIS A 229 -14.34 5.37 7.87
N GLY A 230 -13.12 5.68 8.31
CA GLY A 230 -12.31 4.81 9.15
C GLY A 230 -11.63 3.66 8.40
N ALA A 231 -11.42 3.79 7.08
CA ALA A 231 -10.69 2.78 6.30
C ALA A 231 -9.23 2.70 6.74
N LEU A 232 -8.76 1.49 7.01
CA LEU A 232 -7.38 1.20 7.38
C LEU A 232 -6.60 0.72 6.16
N ASP A 233 -5.59 1.48 5.77
CA ASP A 233 -4.65 1.10 4.71
C ASP A 233 -3.26 1.64 5.06
N PHE A 234 -2.47 0.81 5.75
CA PHE A 234 -1.20 1.24 6.35
C PHE A 234 -0.19 1.72 5.32
N ALA A 235 -0.03 0.98 4.23
CA ALA A 235 0.99 1.27 3.25
C ALA A 235 0.53 1.14 1.78
N GLY A 236 -0.79 1.04 1.49
CA GLY A 236 -1.30 1.14 0.13
C GLY A 236 -1.89 -0.13 -0.47
N GLY A 237 -2.56 -0.95 0.33
CA GLY A 237 -3.33 -2.08 -0.20
C GLY A 237 -4.38 -1.63 -1.20
N THR A 238 -5.11 -0.56 -0.89
CA THR A 238 -6.07 0.09 -1.78
C THR A 238 -5.39 1.08 -2.71
N VAL A 239 -4.65 2.05 -2.17
CA VAL A 239 -4.05 3.17 -2.93
C VAL A 239 -3.08 2.70 -4.00
N VAL A 240 -2.28 1.68 -3.72
CA VAL A 240 -1.23 1.18 -4.63
C VAL A 240 -1.71 -0.07 -5.35
N HIS A 241 -1.96 -1.16 -4.60
CA HIS A 241 -2.07 -2.49 -5.22
C HIS A 241 -3.40 -2.72 -5.94
N ILE A 242 -4.54 -2.49 -5.29
CA ILE A 242 -5.85 -2.65 -5.95
C ILE A 242 -5.99 -1.63 -7.08
N ASN A 243 -5.61 -0.39 -6.83
CA ASN A 243 -5.69 0.71 -7.78
C ASN A 243 -4.92 0.43 -9.08
N ALA A 244 -3.63 0.06 -8.97
CA ALA A 244 -2.79 -0.30 -10.12
C ALA A 244 -3.28 -1.58 -10.82
N ALA A 245 -3.70 -2.58 -10.05
CA ALA A 245 -4.13 -3.87 -10.62
C ALA A 245 -5.41 -3.75 -11.44
N VAL A 246 -6.37 -2.95 -10.98
CA VAL A 246 -7.60 -2.66 -11.74
C VAL A 246 -7.28 -1.92 -13.03
N ALA A 247 -6.41 -0.91 -12.98
CA ALA A 247 -5.94 -0.21 -14.17
C ALA A 247 -5.25 -1.15 -15.16
N GLY A 248 -4.41 -2.04 -14.65
CA GLY A 248 -3.75 -3.08 -15.45
C GLY A 248 -4.75 -4.04 -16.11
N LEU A 249 -5.75 -4.51 -15.36
CA LEU A 249 -6.78 -5.41 -15.88
C LEU A 249 -7.59 -4.75 -17.01
N VAL A 250 -8.05 -3.51 -16.80
CA VAL A 250 -8.75 -2.73 -17.84
C VAL A 250 -7.86 -2.56 -19.06
N GLY A 251 -6.57 -2.21 -18.86
CA GLY A 251 -5.59 -2.08 -19.94
C GLY A 251 -5.39 -3.37 -20.72
N ALA A 252 -5.32 -4.52 -20.04
CA ALA A 252 -5.18 -5.81 -20.68
C ALA A 252 -6.38 -6.17 -21.58
N TYR A 253 -7.60 -5.72 -21.21
CA TYR A 253 -8.78 -5.85 -22.06
C TYR A 253 -8.74 -4.91 -23.27
N PHE A 254 -8.44 -3.62 -23.09
CA PHE A 254 -8.42 -2.63 -24.16
C PHE A 254 -7.35 -2.93 -25.20
N ILE A 255 -6.13 -3.29 -24.77
CA ILE A 255 -4.99 -3.57 -25.66
C ILE A 255 -5.14 -4.95 -26.33
N GLY A 256 -5.84 -5.88 -25.66
CA GLY A 256 -6.12 -7.23 -26.17
C GLY A 256 -4.96 -8.21 -25.90
N LYS A 257 -5.13 -9.44 -26.37
CA LYS A 257 -4.19 -10.55 -26.13
C LYS A 257 -2.94 -10.42 -27.00
N ARG A 258 -1.78 -10.83 -26.47
CA ARG A 258 -0.53 -10.94 -27.24
C ARG A 258 -0.69 -11.87 -28.45
N VAL A 259 0.03 -11.59 -29.50
CA VAL A 259 0.12 -12.49 -30.67
C VAL A 259 0.67 -13.84 -30.20
N GLY A 260 -0.05 -14.92 -30.55
CA GLY A 260 0.30 -16.27 -30.11
C GLY A 260 -0.17 -16.67 -28.70
N PHE A 261 -0.90 -15.81 -27.99
CA PHE A 261 -1.41 -16.11 -26.64
C PHE A 261 -2.23 -17.42 -26.63
N GLY A 262 -1.85 -18.35 -25.74
CA GLY A 262 -2.47 -19.68 -25.62
C GLY A 262 -2.07 -20.68 -26.72
N ARG A 263 -1.22 -20.30 -27.68
CA ARG A 263 -0.73 -21.16 -28.76
C ARG A 263 0.80 -21.25 -28.80
N GLU A 264 1.50 -20.17 -28.42
CA GLU A 264 2.96 -20.08 -28.38
C GLU A 264 3.43 -20.00 -26.92
N SER A 265 4.68 -20.41 -26.67
CA SER A 265 5.27 -20.28 -25.34
C SER A 265 5.51 -18.81 -25.01
N MET A 266 5.00 -18.38 -23.85
CA MET A 266 5.20 -17.06 -23.28
C MET A 266 6.03 -17.15 -22.00
N ALA A 267 6.89 -18.17 -21.90
CA ALA A 267 7.71 -18.40 -20.71
C ALA A 267 8.67 -17.25 -20.45
N PRO A 268 8.92 -16.92 -19.16
CA PRO A 268 9.95 -15.99 -18.74
C PRO A 268 11.31 -16.35 -19.35
N HIS A 269 12.04 -15.34 -19.85
CA HIS A 269 13.34 -15.61 -20.44
C HIS A 269 14.45 -15.80 -19.39
N SER A 270 14.31 -15.24 -18.18
CA SER A 270 15.32 -15.31 -17.14
C SER A 270 14.73 -15.39 -15.73
N LEU A 271 14.56 -16.60 -15.22
CA LEU A 271 14.11 -16.81 -13.83
C LEU A 271 15.16 -16.36 -12.79
N THR A 272 16.43 -16.29 -13.16
CA THR A 272 17.47 -15.72 -12.31
C THR A 272 17.21 -14.23 -12.06
N MET A 273 16.88 -13.45 -13.11
CA MET A 273 16.50 -12.04 -12.96
C MET A 273 15.20 -11.88 -12.17
N VAL A 274 14.22 -12.75 -12.38
CA VAL A 274 12.96 -12.77 -11.63
C VAL A 274 13.26 -12.96 -10.13
N MET A 275 14.13 -13.90 -9.76
CA MET A 275 14.50 -14.15 -8.37
C MET A 275 15.24 -12.96 -7.76
N ILE A 276 16.21 -12.36 -8.46
CA ILE A 276 16.94 -11.18 -8.00
C ILE A 276 15.97 -10.01 -7.83
N GLY A 277 15.11 -9.76 -8.81
CA GLY A 277 14.08 -8.72 -8.75
C GLY A 277 13.13 -8.91 -7.57
N ALA A 278 12.61 -10.13 -7.37
CA ALA A 278 11.75 -10.45 -6.23
C ALA A 278 12.46 -10.24 -4.88
N SER A 279 13.76 -10.53 -4.80
CA SER A 279 14.55 -10.31 -3.59
C SER A 279 14.75 -8.81 -3.31
N LEU A 280 15.00 -8.00 -4.35
CA LEU A 280 15.08 -6.54 -4.21
C LEU A 280 13.72 -5.93 -3.84
N LEU A 281 12.61 -6.48 -4.38
CA LEU A 281 11.26 -6.11 -3.96
C LEU A 281 11.05 -6.41 -2.48
N TRP A 282 11.41 -7.60 -2.00
CA TRP A 282 11.27 -7.96 -0.59
C TRP A 282 12.09 -7.04 0.31
N PHE A 283 13.35 -6.82 -0.04
CA PHE A 283 14.25 -5.94 0.72
C PHE A 283 13.70 -4.50 0.81
N GLY A 284 13.31 -3.93 -0.34
CA GLY A 284 12.77 -2.57 -0.38
C GLY A 284 11.43 -2.42 0.32
N TRP A 285 10.66 -3.52 0.44
CA TRP A 285 9.37 -3.51 1.09
C TRP A 285 9.44 -3.29 2.61
N PHE A 286 10.58 -3.50 3.23
CA PHE A 286 10.79 -3.06 4.61
C PHE A 286 10.68 -1.54 4.74
N GLY A 287 11.25 -0.79 3.79
CA GLY A 287 11.06 0.66 3.71
C GLY A 287 9.63 1.04 3.33
N PHE A 288 9.03 0.29 2.40
CA PHE A 288 7.65 0.54 1.96
C PHE A 288 6.65 0.39 3.11
N ASN A 289 6.67 -0.73 3.83
CA ASN A 289 5.74 -1.02 4.92
C ASN A 289 6.16 -0.36 6.24
N ALA A 290 7.35 -0.65 6.76
CA ALA A 290 7.75 -0.12 8.06
C ALA A 290 8.08 1.38 8.02
N GLY A 291 8.50 1.91 6.86
CA GLY A 291 8.62 3.35 6.63
C GLY A 291 7.30 4.10 6.69
N SER A 292 6.17 3.44 6.37
CA SER A 292 4.83 4.04 6.43
C SER A 292 4.36 4.36 7.85
N SER A 293 5.07 3.91 8.88
CA SER A 293 4.87 4.42 10.24
C SER A 293 5.32 5.86 10.42
N LEU A 294 6.11 6.41 9.52
CA LEU A 294 6.77 7.73 9.54
C LEU A 294 7.76 7.93 10.69
N GLU A 295 7.77 7.05 11.68
CA GLU A 295 8.58 7.09 12.89
C GLU A 295 9.34 5.78 13.09
N ALA A 296 10.52 5.84 13.70
CA ALA A 296 11.31 4.69 14.10
C ALA A 296 10.85 4.15 15.47
N ASN A 297 9.61 3.69 15.55
CA ASN A 297 8.95 3.29 16.78
C ASN A 297 8.50 1.81 16.77
N GLY A 298 7.72 1.40 17.80
CA GLY A 298 7.20 0.04 17.92
C GLY A 298 6.29 -0.37 16.78
N VAL A 299 5.54 0.55 16.16
CA VAL A 299 4.69 0.28 15.00
C VAL A 299 5.54 -0.01 13.76
N ALA A 300 6.64 0.72 13.55
CA ALA A 300 7.61 0.41 12.50
C ALA A 300 8.20 -0.99 12.69
N ALA A 301 8.59 -1.34 13.91
CA ALA A 301 9.14 -2.66 14.22
C ALA A 301 8.10 -3.77 13.96
N LEU A 302 6.83 -3.57 14.35
CA LEU A 302 5.73 -4.49 14.08
C LEU A 302 5.51 -4.67 12.57
N ALA A 303 5.43 -3.58 11.81
CA ALA A 303 5.26 -3.61 10.36
C ALA A 303 6.43 -4.32 9.65
N LEU A 304 7.66 -4.15 10.16
CA LEU A 304 8.84 -4.84 9.65
C LEU A 304 8.73 -6.37 9.87
N VAL A 305 8.39 -6.81 11.09
CA VAL A 305 8.21 -8.24 11.42
C VAL A 305 7.07 -8.83 10.59
N ASN A 306 5.93 -8.16 10.51
CA ASN A 306 4.78 -8.63 9.74
C ASN A 306 5.11 -8.77 8.25
N THR A 307 5.86 -7.82 7.68
CA THR A 307 6.33 -7.90 6.29
C THR A 307 7.23 -9.12 6.08
N TRP A 308 8.14 -9.38 7.01
CA TRP A 308 9.04 -10.52 6.95
C TRP A 308 8.31 -11.87 7.02
N VAL A 309 7.46 -12.07 8.04
CA VAL A 309 6.80 -13.36 8.27
C VAL A 309 5.69 -13.65 7.26
N ALA A 310 4.92 -12.63 6.83
CA ALA A 310 3.87 -12.81 5.85
C ALA A 310 4.44 -13.20 4.48
N THR A 311 5.55 -12.58 4.07
CA THR A 311 6.24 -12.93 2.83
C THR A 311 6.76 -14.37 2.85
N ALA A 312 7.38 -14.78 3.96
CA ALA A 312 7.86 -16.15 4.14
C ALA A 312 6.70 -17.16 4.11
N ALA A 313 5.60 -16.87 4.82
CA ALA A 313 4.41 -17.70 4.84
C ALA A 313 3.77 -17.86 3.45
N ALA A 314 3.67 -16.77 2.68
CA ALA A 314 3.12 -16.79 1.33
C ALA A 314 4.02 -17.54 0.33
N THR A 315 5.33 -17.36 0.42
CA THR A 315 6.31 -18.12 -0.38
C THR A 315 6.15 -19.62 -0.16
N LEU A 316 6.05 -20.04 1.11
CA LEU A 316 5.89 -21.44 1.46
C LEU A 316 4.52 -21.98 1.02
N SER A 317 3.43 -21.27 1.31
CA SER A 317 2.08 -21.73 1.00
C SER A 317 1.84 -21.82 -0.52
N TRP A 318 2.34 -20.84 -1.31
CA TRP A 318 2.30 -20.91 -2.77
C TRP A 318 3.09 -22.13 -3.28
N THR A 319 4.34 -22.28 -2.82
CA THR A 319 5.23 -23.37 -3.25
C THR A 319 4.64 -24.73 -2.94
N LEU A 320 4.08 -24.93 -1.74
CA LEU A 320 3.44 -26.18 -1.32
C LEU A 320 2.15 -26.45 -2.09
N ALA A 321 1.31 -25.43 -2.30
CA ALA A 321 0.09 -25.56 -3.10
C ALA A 321 0.40 -25.88 -4.57
N GLU A 322 1.39 -25.22 -5.17
CA GLU A 322 1.84 -25.53 -6.53
C GLU A 322 2.40 -26.93 -6.63
N TRP A 323 3.20 -27.35 -5.67
CA TRP A 323 3.74 -28.72 -5.62
C TRP A 323 2.63 -29.76 -5.54
N ALA A 324 1.63 -29.54 -4.69
CA ALA A 324 0.49 -30.43 -4.57
C ALA A 324 -0.37 -30.51 -5.86
N LEU A 325 -0.56 -29.36 -6.54
CA LEU A 325 -1.41 -29.27 -7.72
C LEU A 325 -0.71 -29.70 -9.03
N LYS A 326 0.60 -29.41 -9.16
CA LYS A 326 1.36 -29.61 -10.39
C LYS A 326 2.44 -30.70 -10.29
N GLY A 327 2.64 -31.29 -9.11
CA GLY A 327 3.64 -32.31 -8.83
C GLY A 327 5.08 -31.80 -8.71
N LYS A 328 5.34 -30.52 -8.97
CA LYS A 328 6.67 -29.88 -8.84
C LYS A 328 6.54 -28.43 -8.39
N PRO A 329 7.37 -27.96 -7.45
CA PRO A 329 7.49 -26.55 -7.12
C PRO A 329 8.31 -25.83 -8.21
N SER A 330 8.08 -24.52 -8.38
CA SER A 330 8.83 -23.73 -9.36
C SER A 330 9.45 -22.47 -8.70
N MET A 331 10.59 -22.00 -9.27
CA MET A 331 11.20 -20.74 -8.85
C MET A 331 10.26 -19.55 -9.13
N LEU A 332 9.56 -19.59 -10.26
CA LEU A 332 8.56 -18.57 -10.60
C LEU A 332 7.44 -18.53 -9.56
N GLY A 333 6.94 -19.70 -9.15
CA GLY A 333 5.91 -19.80 -8.11
C GLY A 333 6.38 -19.28 -6.76
N ALA A 334 7.61 -19.61 -6.34
CA ALA A 334 8.18 -19.12 -5.10
C ALA A 334 8.35 -17.59 -5.11
N ALA A 335 8.85 -17.01 -6.21
CA ALA A 335 8.98 -15.56 -6.38
C ALA A 335 7.61 -14.85 -6.40
N SER A 336 6.61 -15.41 -7.10
CA SER A 336 5.25 -14.88 -7.13
C SER A 336 4.58 -14.96 -5.75
N GLY A 337 4.81 -16.06 -5.01
CA GLY A 337 4.35 -16.21 -3.63
C GLY A 337 4.94 -15.17 -2.69
N ALA A 338 6.24 -14.86 -2.83
CA ALA A 338 6.87 -13.80 -2.06
C ALA A 338 6.19 -12.44 -2.32
N VAL A 339 6.00 -12.06 -3.58
CA VAL A 339 5.32 -10.80 -3.94
C VAL A 339 3.86 -10.81 -3.46
N ALA A 340 3.14 -11.92 -3.56
CA ALA A 340 1.77 -12.03 -3.06
C ALA A 340 1.67 -11.77 -1.54
N GLY A 341 2.62 -12.29 -0.76
CA GLY A 341 2.70 -12.05 0.67
C GLY A 341 2.99 -10.59 1.02
N LEU A 342 3.94 -9.97 0.29
CA LEU A 342 4.27 -8.56 0.41
C LEU A 342 3.05 -7.67 0.14
N VAL A 343 2.33 -7.96 -0.94
CA VAL A 343 1.10 -7.23 -1.32
C VAL A 343 0.02 -7.36 -0.26
N ALA A 344 -0.29 -8.60 0.17
CA ALA A 344 -1.41 -8.84 1.08
C ALA A 344 -1.17 -8.29 2.48
N ILE A 345 0.08 -8.24 2.95
CA ILE A 345 0.38 -7.67 4.26
C ILE A 345 0.43 -6.13 4.25
N THR A 346 0.59 -5.51 3.07
CA THR A 346 0.78 -4.06 2.94
C THR A 346 -0.30 -3.22 3.63
N PRO A 347 -1.62 -3.47 3.48
CA PRO A 347 -2.63 -2.68 4.19
C PRO A 347 -2.68 -2.96 5.68
N ALA A 348 -2.13 -4.09 6.13
CA ALA A 348 -2.31 -4.65 7.47
C ALA A 348 -1.09 -4.51 8.38
N CYS A 349 0.11 -4.31 7.80
CA CYS A 349 1.39 -4.58 8.47
C CYS A 349 1.59 -3.85 9.80
N GLY A 350 1.08 -2.63 9.96
CA GLY A 350 1.16 -1.87 11.21
C GLY A 350 -0.05 -2.04 12.14
N PHE A 351 -1.09 -2.76 11.69
CA PHE A 351 -2.34 -2.91 12.44
C PHE A 351 -2.55 -4.30 13.04
N VAL A 352 -1.95 -5.35 12.46
CA VAL A 352 -2.21 -6.73 12.86
C VAL A 352 -1.08 -7.30 13.70
N GLY A 353 -1.41 -8.23 14.60
CA GLY A 353 -0.41 -8.99 15.33
C GLY A 353 0.37 -9.96 14.43
N VAL A 354 1.51 -10.46 14.89
CA VAL A 354 2.41 -11.33 14.12
C VAL A 354 1.71 -12.60 13.60
N MET A 355 0.85 -13.20 14.39
CA MET A 355 0.07 -14.37 13.96
C MET A 355 -0.92 -14.02 12.86
N GLY A 356 -1.57 -12.84 12.92
CA GLY A 356 -2.40 -12.30 11.86
C GLY A 356 -1.59 -12.11 10.56
N GLY A 357 -0.36 -11.59 10.67
CA GLY A 357 0.57 -11.46 9.54
C GLY A 357 0.89 -12.81 8.87
N ILE A 358 1.19 -13.86 9.66
CA ILE A 358 1.44 -15.22 9.16
C ILE A 358 0.21 -15.78 8.42
N VAL A 359 -1.00 -15.60 8.99
CA VAL A 359 -2.25 -16.09 8.40
C VAL A 359 -2.55 -15.35 7.08
N ILE A 360 -2.43 -14.01 7.06
CA ILE A 360 -2.60 -13.21 5.84
C ILE A 360 -1.65 -13.68 4.75
N GLY A 361 -0.35 -13.83 5.06
CA GLY A 361 0.63 -14.34 4.12
C GLY A 361 0.32 -15.75 3.63
N GLY A 362 -0.01 -16.66 4.53
CA GLY A 362 -0.36 -18.04 4.19
C GLY A 362 -1.56 -18.15 3.26
N LEU A 363 -2.61 -17.36 3.51
CA LEU A 363 -3.77 -17.28 2.63
C LEU A 363 -3.43 -16.62 1.29
N ALA A 364 -2.59 -15.58 1.29
CA ALA A 364 -2.20 -14.87 0.08
C ALA A 364 -1.50 -15.79 -0.93
N GLY A 365 -0.59 -16.67 -0.49
CA GLY A 365 0.09 -17.60 -1.38
C GLY A 365 -0.89 -18.52 -2.13
N VAL A 366 -1.91 -19.06 -1.46
CA VAL A 366 -2.90 -19.95 -2.06
C VAL A 366 -3.90 -19.18 -2.93
N VAL A 367 -4.43 -18.06 -2.42
CA VAL A 367 -5.49 -17.30 -3.10
C VAL A 367 -4.95 -16.61 -4.35
N CYS A 368 -3.74 -16.04 -4.29
CA CYS A 368 -3.11 -15.43 -5.46
C CYS A 368 -2.65 -16.48 -6.49
N LEU A 369 -2.24 -17.68 -6.07
CA LEU A 369 -2.00 -18.80 -7.00
C LEU A 369 -3.27 -19.12 -7.81
N TRP A 370 -4.45 -19.14 -7.16
CA TRP A 370 -5.71 -19.25 -7.88
C TRP A 370 -5.97 -18.01 -8.76
N GLY A 371 -5.69 -16.80 -8.29
CA GLY A 371 -5.83 -15.55 -9.05
C GLY A 371 -5.08 -15.60 -10.39
N VAL A 372 -3.83 -16.03 -10.34
CA VAL A 372 -2.95 -16.13 -11.52
C VAL A 372 -3.38 -17.23 -12.50
N HIS A 373 -3.85 -18.38 -12.03
CA HIS A 373 -4.17 -19.51 -12.87
C HIS A 373 -5.68 -19.68 -13.14
N GLY A 374 -6.50 -19.63 -12.09
CA GLY A 374 -7.95 -19.85 -12.17
C GLY A 374 -8.69 -18.64 -12.69
N LEU A 375 -8.59 -17.53 -11.95
CA LEU A 375 -9.32 -16.30 -12.27
C LEU A 375 -8.92 -15.71 -13.63
N LYS A 376 -7.63 -15.69 -13.96
CA LYS A 376 -7.13 -15.24 -15.28
C LYS A 376 -7.77 -16.01 -16.43
N ARG A 377 -7.97 -17.34 -16.28
CA ARG A 377 -8.68 -18.16 -17.28
C ARG A 377 -10.16 -17.83 -17.35
N MET A 378 -10.82 -17.65 -16.19
CA MET A 378 -12.25 -17.29 -16.12
C MET A 378 -12.51 -15.95 -16.79
N LEU A 379 -11.64 -14.95 -16.57
CA LEU A 379 -11.71 -13.62 -17.17
C LEU A 379 -11.30 -13.62 -18.65
N ASN A 380 -10.66 -14.68 -19.13
CA ASN A 380 -10.16 -14.82 -20.51
C ASN A 380 -9.29 -13.62 -20.96
N VAL A 381 -8.47 -13.10 -20.07
CA VAL A 381 -7.63 -11.92 -20.26
C VAL A 381 -6.16 -12.30 -20.34
N ASP A 382 -5.37 -11.57 -21.15
CA ASP A 382 -3.91 -11.68 -21.17
C ASP A 382 -3.29 -10.57 -20.29
N ASP A 383 -3.40 -10.74 -18.97
CA ASP A 383 -2.61 -10.03 -18.00
C ASP A 383 -1.20 -10.62 -18.03
N SER A 384 -0.26 -9.93 -18.71
CA SER A 384 1.00 -10.55 -19.15
C SER A 384 1.87 -11.04 -18.00
N LEU A 385 1.97 -10.27 -16.92
CA LEU A 385 2.83 -10.56 -15.76
C LEU A 385 2.01 -10.74 -14.46
N ASP A 386 0.74 -11.15 -14.61
CA ASP A 386 -0.15 -11.52 -13.52
C ASP A 386 -0.41 -10.41 -12.48
N VAL A 387 -0.42 -9.15 -12.93
CA VAL A 387 -0.57 -7.96 -12.06
C VAL A 387 -1.89 -8.02 -11.28
N PHE A 388 -3.01 -8.33 -11.95
CA PHE A 388 -4.30 -8.43 -11.25
C PHE A 388 -4.37 -9.66 -10.33
N GLY A 389 -3.82 -10.79 -10.78
CA GLY A 389 -3.79 -12.04 -9.99
C GLY A 389 -3.01 -11.92 -8.68
N VAL A 390 -1.95 -11.12 -8.67
CA VAL A 390 -1.09 -10.90 -7.49
C VAL A 390 -1.50 -9.63 -6.74
N HIS A 391 -1.46 -8.46 -7.40
CA HIS A 391 -1.71 -7.18 -6.72
C HIS A 391 -3.19 -6.90 -6.47
N GLY A 392 -4.08 -7.25 -7.41
CA GLY A 392 -5.52 -7.06 -7.24
C GLY A 392 -6.09 -8.01 -6.18
N ILE A 393 -5.89 -9.30 -6.38
CA ILE A 393 -6.41 -10.33 -5.46
C ILE A 393 -5.72 -10.26 -4.10
N GLY A 394 -4.39 -10.12 -4.07
CA GLY A 394 -3.64 -9.98 -2.82
C GLY A 394 -4.01 -8.72 -2.04
N GLY A 395 -4.17 -7.57 -2.74
CA GLY A 395 -4.59 -6.31 -2.13
C GLY A 395 -6.00 -6.38 -1.54
N ILE A 396 -6.97 -6.97 -2.27
CA ILE A 396 -8.34 -7.18 -1.79
C ILE A 396 -8.34 -8.08 -0.55
N LEU A 397 -7.64 -9.22 -0.62
CA LEU A 397 -7.53 -10.14 0.51
C LEU A 397 -6.93 -9.45 1.74
N GLY A 398 -5.80 -8.75 1.55
CA GLY A 398 -5.12 -8.03 2.62
C GLY A 398 -5.98 -6.94 3.23
N ALA A 399 -6.62 -6.09 2.41
CA ALA A 399 -7.49 -5.03 2.89
C ALA A 399 -8.65 -5.56 3.74
N ILE A 400 -9.33 -6.62 3.29
CA ILE A 400 -10.44 -7.24 4.05
C ILE A 400 -9.92 -7.86 5.36
N LEU A 401 -8.81 -8.60 5.30
CA LEU A 401 -8.24 -9.24 6.49
C LEU A 401 -7.61 -8.25 7.47
N THR A 402 -7.24 -7.05 7.05
CA THR A 402 -6.91 -5.94 7.97
C THR A 402 -8.07 -5.68 8.93
N GLY A 403 -9.30 -5.62 8.42
CA GLY A 403 -10.50 -5.44 9.25
C GLY A 403 -10.77 -6.58 10.23
N VAL A 404 -10.26 -7.77 9.97
CA VAL A 404 -10.36 -8.92 10.88
C VAL A 404 -9.25 -8.87 11.95
N PHE A 405 -7.99 -8.80 11.51
CA PHE A 405 -6.84 -9.02 12.38
C PHE A 405 -6.29 -7.76 13.05
N ALA A 406 -6.83 -6.57 12.75
CA ALA A 406 -6.56 -5.37 13.54
C ALA A 406 -7.25 -5.40 14.91
N SER A 407 -8.16 -6.36 15.16
CA SER A 407 -8.80 -6.57 16.47
C SER A 407 -7.76 -6.85 17.56
N PRO A 408 -7.83 -6.12 18.70
CA PRO A 408 -6.99 -6.41 19.87
C PRO A 408 -7.15 -7.83 20.39
N ASP A 409 -8.35 -8.42 20.32
CA ASP A 409 -8.62 -9.81 20.73
C ASP A 409 -7.85 -10.84 19.88
N LEU A 410 -7.42 -10.45 18.67
CA LEU A 410 -6.60 -11.27 17.79
C LEU A 410 -5.13 -10.82 17.77
N GLY A 411 -4.72 -9.97 18.72
CA GLY A 411 -3.38 -9.44 18.86
C GLY A 411 -3.06 -8.26 17.96
N GLY A 412 -4.08 -7.65 17.34
CA GLY A 412 -3.95 -6.41 16.55
C GLY A 412 -3.83 -5.17 17.44
N THR A 413 -3.50 -4.04 16.81
CA THR A 413 -3.31 -2.75 17.51
C THR A 413 -4.61 -2.00 17.81
N GLY A 414 -5.74 -2.44 17.24
CA GLY A 414 -7.00 -1.70 17.30
C GLY A 414 -6.99 -0.43 16.44
N VAL A 415 -8.00 0.40 16.65
CA VAL A 415 -8.12 1.73 16.03
C VAL A 415 -7.80 2.80 17.08
N TRP A 416 -6.95 3.76 16.73
CA TRP A 416 -6.54 4.82 17.65
C TRP A 416 -7.54 5.97 17.64
N ASP A 417 -7.99 6.37 18.83
CA ASP A 417 -8.75 7.59 19.05
C ASP A 417 -7.77 8.73 19.43
N TYR A 418 -7.60 9.68 18.53
CA TYR A 418 -6.68 10.80 18.73
C TYR A 418 -7.18 11.83 19.76
N VAL A 419 -8.49 11.90 20.05
CA VAL A 419 -9.02 12.77 21.10
C VAL A 419 -8.74 12.17 22.46
N ALA A 420 -9.10 10.90 22.65
CA ALA A 420 -8.84 10.16 23.88
C ALA A 420 -7.34 9.84 24.06
N ASN A 421 -6.55 9.92 23.00
CA ASN A 421 -5.15 9.51 22.92
C ASN A 421 -4.94 8.07 23.43
N ALA A 422 -5.81 7.17 22.98
CA ALA A 422 -5.86 5.76 23.38
C ALA A 422 -6.47 4.90 22.26
N VAL A 423 -6.31 3.59 22.38
CA VAL A 423 -7.01 2.63 21.51
C VAL A 423 -8.51 2.66 21.83
N THR A 424 -9.35 2.69 20.78
CA THR A 424 -10.81 2.62 20.93
C THR A 424 -11.20 1.31 21.62
N PRO A 425 -11.99 1.36 22.74
CA PRO A 425 -12.26 0.18 23.56
C PRO A 425 -13.10 -0.87 22.84
N ASP A 426 -14.04 -0.47 21.99
CA ASP A 426 -15.05 -1.34 21.38
C ASP A 426 -14.74 -1.62 19.89
N TYR A 427 -13.67 -2.40 19.62
CA TYR A 427 -13.37 -2.83 18.26
C TYR A 427 -14.39 -3.85 17.75
N SER A 428 -15.05 -3.57 16.64
CA SER A 428 -15.97 -4.48 15.97
C SER A 428 -15.42 -4.98 14.64
N ILE A 429 -15.05 -6.25 14.56
CA ILE A 429 -14.60 -6.90 13.32
C ILE A 429 -15.61 -6.70 12.18
N ALA A 430 -16.92 -6.89 12.46
CA ALA A 430 -17.95 -6.77 11.43
C ALA A 430 -18.05 -5.35 10.88
N VAL A 431 -17.94 -4.33 11.73
CA VAL A 431 -17.93 -2.92 11.32
C VAL A 431 -16.68 -2.62 10.50
N GLN A 432 -15.51 -3.00 10.99
CA GLN A 432 -14.26 -2.70 10.30
C GLN A 432 -14.14 -3.44 8.96
N VAL A 433 -14.55 -4.69 8.86
CA VAL A 433 -14.59 -5.43 7.58
C VAL A 433 -15.55 -4.76 6.58
N LYS A 434 -16.69 -4.23 7.04
CA LYS A 434 -17.60 -3.45 6.18
C LYS A 434 -16.91 -2.17 5.67
N VAL A 435 -16.19 -1.47 6.52
CA VAL A 435 -15.45 -0.26 6.14
C VAL A 435 -14.35 -0.61 5.13
N GLN A 436 -13.60 -1.66 5.36
CA GLN A 436 -12.58 -2.15 4.42
C GLN A 436 -13.19 -2.53 3.06
N ALA A 437 -14.35 -3.19 3.06
CA ALA A 437 -15.06 -3.52 1.83
C ALA A 437 -15.50 -2.26 1.05
N ILE A 438 -15.93 -1.19 1.74
CA ILE A 438 -16.21 0.11 1.12
C ILE A 438 -14.94 0.66 0.45
N GLY A 439 -13.79 0.63 1.14
CA GLY A 439 -12.51 1.06 0.57
C GLY A 439 -12.13 0.27 -0.69
N VAL A 440 -12.23 -1.05 -0.64
CA VAL A 440 -11.96 -1.95 -1.77
C VAL A 440 -12.88 -1.63 -2.96
N ILE A 441 -14.20 -1.56 -2.74
CA ILE A 441 -15.18 -1.31 -3.80
C ILE A 441 -14.96 0.08 -4.41
N THR A 442 -14.75 1.11 -3.57
CA THR A 442 -14.46 2.47 -4.04
C THR A 442 -13.23 2.49 -4.95
N THR A 443 -12.16 1.82 -4.54
CA THR A 443 -10.93 1.76 -5.34
C THR A 443 -11.16 1.04 -6.67
N ILE A 444 -11.86 -0.09 -6.67
CA ILE A 444 -12.18 -0.85 -7.90
C ILE A 444 -13.00 0.01 -8.86
N VAL A 445 -14.06 0.65 -8.35
CA VAL A 445 -14.95 1.48 -9.19
C VAL A 445 -14.22 2.72 -9.71
N TRP A 446 -13.52 3.44 -8.83
CA TRP A 446 -12.81 4.67 -9.18
C TRP A 446 -11.71 4.40 -10.22
N SER A 447 -10.77 3.51 -9.91
CA SER A 447 -9.70 3.14 -10.83
C SER A 447 -10.22 2.54 -12.13
N GLY A 448 -11.26 1.70 -12.05
CA GLY A 448 -11.88 1.09 -13.21
C GLY A 448 -12.46 2.13 -14.17
N LEU A 449 -13.27 3.06 -13.68
CA LEU A 449 -13.89 4.11 -14.50
C LEU A 449 -12.84 5.05 -15.09
N VAL A 450 -11.88 5.52 -14.29
CA VAL A 450 -10.79 6.37 -14.78
C VAL A 450 -9.97 5.65 -15.85
N SER A 451 -9.68 4.37 -15.65
CA SER A 451 -8.89 3.58 -16.60
C SER A 451 -9.65 3.34 -17.91
N ILE A 452 -10.95 3.03 -17.87
CA ILE A 452 -11.78 2.87 -19.08
C ILE A 452 -11.75 4.15 -19.91
N VAL A 453 -11.99 5.30 -19.27
CA VAL A 453 -11.95 6.61 -19.97
C VAL A 453 -10.56 6.89 -20.51
N GLY A 454 -9.51 6.67 -19.72
CA GLY A 454 -8.13 6.92 -20.10
C GLY A 454 -7.70 6.09 -21.31
N TYR A 455 -7.88 4.77 -21.26
CA TYR A 455 -7.53 3.91 -22.40
C TYR A 455 -8.34 4.22 -23.64
N PHE A 456 -9.64 4.51 -23.50
CA PHE A 456 -10.47 4.90 -24.63
C PHE A 456 -9.97 6.18 -25.32
N LEU A 457 -9.68 7.23 -24.53
CA LEU A 457 -9.20 8.49 -25.08
C LEU A 457 -7.83 8.36 -25.75
N ILE A 458 -6.90 7.65 -25.12
CA ILE A 458 -5.54 7.48 -25.63
C ILE A 458 -5.51 6.59 -26.86
N ASP A 459 -6.38 5.58 -26.92
CA ASP A 459 -6.54 4.79 -28.14
C ASP A 459 -6.94 5.65 -29.33
N LYS A 460 -7.85 6.60 -29.14
CA LYS A 460 -8.26 7.55 -30.19
C LYS A 460 -7.18 8.56 -30.57
N LEU A 461 -6.31 8.94 -29.63
CA LEU A 461 -5.27 9.94 -29.85
C LEU A 461 -4.04 9.36 -30.56
N VAL A 462 -3.51 8.24 -30.06
CA VAL A 462 -2.22 7.70 -30.54
C VAL A 462 -2.27 6.21 -30.86
N GLY A 463 -3.37 5.53 -30.53
CA GLY A 463 -3.49 4.09 -30.57
C GLY A 463 -2.73 3.41 -29.42
N LEU A 464 -3.30 2.34 -28.83
CA LEU A 464 -2.70 1.68 -27.67
C LEU A 464 -1.65 0.65 -28.06
N ARG A 465 -1.89 -0.11 -29.16
CA ARG A 465 -1.11 -1.30 -29.50
C ARG A 465 -0.17 -1.05 -30.67
N VAL A 466 1.00 -1.68 -30.62
CA VAL A 466 1.95 -1.72 -31.74
C VAL A 466 1.42 -2.59 -32.88
N PRO A 467 1.91 -2.44 -34.15
CA PRO A 467 1.60 -3.37 -35.25
C PRO A 467 2.02 -4.80 -34.92
N VAL A 468 1.31 -5.78 -35.51
CA VAL A 468 1.57 -7.22 -35.28
C VAL A 468 3.01 -7.61 -35.61
N GLU A 469 3.56 -7.05 -36.65
CA GLU A 469 4.94 -7.28 -37.12
C GLU A 469 5.94 -6.82 -36.06
N ALA A 470 5.76 -5.63 -35.48
CA ALA A 470 6.60 -5.09 -34.42
C ALA A 470 6.51 -5.95 -33.13
N GLU A 471 5.31 -6.42 -32.79
CA GLU A 471 5.13 -7.32 -31.64
C GLU A 471 5.82 -8.69 -31.86
N ARG A 472 5.81 -9.20 -33.09
CA ARG A 472 6.49 -10.46 -33.46
C ARG A 472 8.00 -10.33 -33.46
N GLU A 473 8.53 -9.23 -33.97
CA GLU A 473 9.96 -8.92 -33.97
C GLU A 473 10.51 -8.69 -32.57
N GLY A 474 9.78 -7.91 -31.77
CA GLY A 474 10.12 -7.52 -30.38
C GLY A 474 10.29 -6.01 -30.24
N LEU A 475 9.82 -5.50 -29.10
CA LEU A 475 9.74 -4.06 -28.87
C LEU A 475 11.10 -3.42 -28.56
N ASP A 476 12.08 -4.20 -28.13
CA ASP A 476 13.45 -3.69 -27.90
C ASP A 476 14.01 -3.09 -29.22
N LEU A 477 13.91 -3.84 -30.30
CA LEU A 477 14.39 -3.37 -31.60
C LEU A 477 13.41 -2.39 -32.25
N THR A 478 12.13 -2.72 -32.33
CA THR A 478 11.15 -1.97 -33.13
C THR A 478 10.71 -0.66 -32.49
N SER A 479 10.75 -0.54 -31.16
CA SER A 479 10.37 0.68 -30.43
C SER A 479 11.56 1.49 -29.94
N HIS A 480 12.71 0.85 -29.68
CA HIS A 480 13.86 1.48 -29.03
C HIS A 480 15.17 1.38 -29.82
N GLY A 481 15.23 0.53 -30.87
CA GLY A 481 16.42 0.37 -31.72
C GLY A 481 17.59 -0.34 -31.03
N GLU A 482 17.33 -1.06 -29.93
CA GLU A 482 18.33 -1.68 -29.07
C GLU A 482 18.07 -3.18 -28.89
N ARG A 483 19.07 -3.90 -28.41
CA ARG A 483 18.97 -5.31 -28.02
C ARG A 483 19.57 -5.52 -26.65
N ALA A 484 18.87 -6.27 -25.78
CA ALA A 484 19.38 -6.62 -24.47
C ALA A 484 20.58 -7.57 -24.53
N TYR A 485 20.60 -8.44 -25.55
CA TYR A 485 21.62 -9.48 -25.73
C TYR A 485 22.12 -9.47 -27.18
N ASN A 486 23.44 -9.44 -27.34
CA ASN A 486 24.14 -9.46 -28.65
C ASN A 486 24.65 -10.89 -28.97
N ASN A 487 23.76 -11.89 -28.88
CA ASN A 487 24.06 -13.28 -29.20
C ASN A 487 23.91 -13.56 -30.69
#